data_1d40bee94483f0d7aa04a459cf5fd702
#
_entry.id   1d40bee94483f0d7aa04a459cf5fd702
#
_cell.length_a   1.000
_cell.length_b   1.000
_cell.length_c   1.000
_cell.angle_alpha   90.00
_cell.angle_beta   90.00
_cell.angle_gamma   90.00
#
_symmetry.space_group_name_H-M   'P 1'
#
loop_
_entity.id
_entity.type
_entity.pdbx_description
1 polymer ?
#
loop_
_entity_poly.entity_id
_entity_poly.type
_entity_poly.pdbx_seq_one_letter_code
_entity_poly.pdbx_strand_id
1 'polypeptide(L)'
;MITVNLESDGVDLPEIDGNWISGICENILTDFEHSEAALTIIFSTDTKLRKLKKEYFSVDMLTDTISFNLEDKGEAIDGEIYISLKRVSENAKTFEQDFDKECKRVIIHSVLHLLGFDDQTSEEKTKMTQLEDY
;
A
#
# COMPACT_ATOMS: atom_id res chain seq x y z
N MET A 1 -10.93 7.70 15.23
CA MET A 1 -10.38 8.65 14.23
C MET A 1 -9.38 7.94 13.34
N ILE A 2 -9.46 8.16 12.04
CA ILE A 2 -8.51 7.58 11.09
C ILE A 2 -7.58 8.68 10.61
N THR A 3 -6.27 8.46 10.75
CA THR A 3 -5.23 9.41 10.34
C THR A 3 -4.40 8.78 9.22
N VAL A 4 -4.18 9.54 8.14
CA VAL A 4 -3.34 9.11 7.02
C VAL A 4 -2.26 10.17 6.79
N ASN A 5 -1.00 9.76 6.91
CA ASN A 5 0.16 10.62 6.69
C ASN A 5 0.91 10.17 5.44
N LEU A 6 1.40 11.12 4.65
CA LEU A 6 2.22 10.87 3.47
C LEU A 6 3.62 11.36 3.72
N GLU A 7 4.62 10.52 3.47
CA GLU A 7 6.03 10.84 3.63
C GLU A 7 6.83 10.35 2.43
N SER A 8 8.06 10.82 2.31
CA SER A 8 8.99 10.36 1.28
C SER A 8 10.35 10.07 1.90
N ASP A 9 11.06 9.10 1.35
CA ASP A 9 12.39 8.69 1.80
C ASP A 9 13.25 8.40 0.58
N GLY A 10 14.16 9.31 0.25
CA GLY A 10 15.05 9.18 -0.89
C GLY A 10 14.43 9.55 -2.24
N VAL A 11 13.19 10.03 -2.26
CA VAL A 11 12.48 10.48 -3.46
C VAL A 11 11.62 11.68 -3.11
N ASP A 12 11.18 12.43 -4.10
CA ASP A 12 10.20 13.49 -3.90
C ASP A 12 8.80 12.88 -3.81
N LEU A 13 7.89 13.54 -3.10
CA LEU A 13 6.49 13.13 -3.07
C LEU A 13 5.91 13.22 -4.48
N PRO A 14 5.17 12.19 -4.93
CA PRO A 14 4.58 12.22 -6.26
C PRO A 14 3.44 13.24 -6.35
N GLU A 15 3.17 13.73 -7.56
CA GLU A 15 2.04 14.61 -7.81
C GLU A 15 0.74 13.79 -7.83
N ILE A 16 0.26 13.43 -6.66
CA ILE A 16 -0.98 12.67 -6.51
C ILE A 16 -1.83 13.36 -5.44
N ASP A 17 -3.14 13.38 -5.63
CA ASP A 17 -4.06 14.04 -4.72
C ASP A 17 -4.08 13.37 -3.33
N GLY A 18 -3.45 14.05 -2.36
CA GLY A 18 -3.41 13.56 -0.98
C GLY A 18 -4.78 13.45 -0.34
N ASN A 19 -5.72 14.31 -0.71
CA ASN A 19 -7.10 14.22 -0.22
C ASN A 19 -7.80 12.98 -0.75
N TRP A 20 -7.55 12.61 -2.01
CA TRP A 20 -8.07 11.37 -2.57
C TRP A 20 -7.51 10.16 -1.80
N ILE A 21 -6.18 10.14 -1.55
CA ILE A 21 -5.53 9.03 -0.83
C ILE A 21 -6.14 8.89 0.57
N SER A 22 -6.25 9.98 1.32
CA SER A 22 -6.84 9.96 2.65
C SER A 22 -8.28 9.49 2.63
N GLY A 23 -9.06 9.99 1.67
CA GLY A 23 -10.47 9.63 1.52
C GLY A 23 -10.68 8.16 1.22
N ILE A 24 -9.91 7.60 0.28
CA ILE A 24 -10.08 6.17 -0.08
C ILE A 24 -9.62 5.26 1.06
N CYS A 25 -8.54 5.61 1.76
CA CYS A 25 -8.09 4.83 2.92
C CYS A 25 -9.14 4.85 4.03
N GLU A 26 -9.71 6.01 4.33
CA GLU A 26 -10.79 6.12 5.32
C GLU A 26 -12.01 5.30 4.92
N ASN A 27 -12.41 5.34 3.65
CA ASN A 27 -13.56 4.59 3.16
C ASN A 27 -13.35 3.08 3.29
N ILE A 28 -12.17 2.59 2.91
CA ILE A 28 -11.85 1.16 3.02
C ILE A 28 -11.85 0.72 4.48
N LEU A 29 -11.17 1.47 5.35
CA LEU A 29 -11.09 1.13 6.76
C LEU A 29 -12.46 1.15 7.43
N THR A 30 -13.28 2.15 7.12
CA THR A 30 -14.64 2.27 7.67
C THR A 30 -15.53 1.13 7.19
N ASP A 31 -15.45 0.76 5.91
CA ASP A 31 -16.25 -0.33 5.35
C ASP A 31 -15.91 -1.68 5.97
N PHE A 32 -14.67 -1.85 6.44
CA PHE A 32 -14.25 -3.05 7.17
C PHE A 32 -14.30 -2.87 8.70
N GLU A 33 -15.11 -1.91 9.15
CA GLU A 33 -15.44 -1.69 10.57
C GLU A 33 -14.28 -1.23 11.44
N HIS A 34 -13.29 -0.54 10.86
CA HIS A 34 -12.20 0.08 11.60
C HIS A 34 -12.50 1.56 11.81
N SER A 35 -12.74 1.98 13.06
CA SER A 35 -13.00 3.38 13.40
C SER A 35 -11.76 4.12 13.90
N GLU A 36 -10.73 3.39 14.29
CA GLU A 36 -9.46 3.92 14.78
C GLU A 36 -8.32 3.31 13.98
N ALA A 37 -7.53 4.14 13.34
CA ALA A 37 -6.36 3.69 12.59
C ALA A 37 -5.40 4.84 12.34
N ALA A 38 -4.12 4.53 12.27
CA ALA A 38 -3.08 5.45 11.83
C ALA A 38 -2.32 4.78 10.70
N LEU A 39 -2.28 5.42 9.53
CA LEU A 39 -1.53 4.94 8.38
C LEU A 39 -0.46 5.95 8.00
N THR A 40 0.73 5.47 7.72
CA THR A 40 1.79 6.28 7.13
C THR A 40 2.18 5.64 5.81
N ILE A 41 2.03 6.38 4.72
CA ILE A 41 2.43 5.93 3.39
C ILE A 41 3.75 6.60 3.05
N ILE A 42 4.80 5.79 2.87
CA ILE A 42 6.16 6.26 2.63
C ILE A 42 6.56 5.92 1.19
N PHE A 43 6.68 6.94 0.35
CA PHE A 43 7.17 6.78 -1.01
C PHE A 43 8.70 6.70 -0.97
N SER A 44 9.28 5.68 -1.58
CA SER A 44 10.71 5.43 -1.47
C SER A 44 11.27 4.82 -2.76
N THR A 45 12.46 4.20 -2.66
CA THR A 45 13.22 3.66 -3.78
C THR A 45 13.15 2.14 -3.83
N ASP A 46 13.45 1.57 -5.01
CA ASP A 46 13.62 0.12 -5.17
C ASP A 46 14.63 -0.44 -4.18
N THR A 47 15.74 0.24 -3.99
CA THR A 47 16.82 -0.17 -3.09
C THR A 47 16.32 -0.29 -1.65
N LYS A 48 15.54 0.71 -1.19
CA LYS A 48 14.99 0.70 0.17
C LYS A 48 14.01 -0.45 0.38
N LEU A 49 13.09 -0.66 -0.56
CA LEU A 49 12.10 -1.73 -0.44
C LEU A 49 12.75 -3.11 -0.54
N ARG A 50 13.73 -3.27 -1.43
CA ARG A 50 14.48 -4.53 -1.54
C ARG A 50 15.19 -4.86 -0.22
N LYS A 51 15.80 -3.86 0.41
CA LYS A 51 16.46 -4.01 1.71
C LYS A 51 15.47 -4.42 2.79
N LEU A 52 14.31 -3.78 2.86
CA LEU A 52 13.25 -4.13 3.81
C LEU A 52 12.73 -5.54 3.57
N LYS A 53 12.53 -5.93 2.32
CA LYS A 53 12.06 -7.27 1.96
C LYS A 53 13.05 -8.33 2.43
N LYS A 54 14.33 -8.09 2.22
CA LYS A 54 15.40 -9.01 2.64
C LYS A 54 15.47 -9.09 4.17
N GLU A 55 15.43 -7.94 4.85
CA GLU A 55 15.58 -7.85 6.30
C GLU A 55 14.41 -8.48 7.06
N TYR A 56 13.17 -8.21 6.64
CA TYR A 56 11.97 -8.62 7.38
C TYR A 56 11.29 -9.88 6.84
N PHE A 57 11.51 -10.22 5.57
CA PHE A 57 10.87 -11.38 4.94
C PHE A 57 11.87 -12.42 4.43
N SER A 58 13.17 -12.16 4.58
CA SER A 58 14.26 -13.04 4.12
C SER A 58 14.21 -13.34 2.62
N VAL A 59 13.68 -12.40 1.83
CA VAL A 59 13.54 -12.52 0.37
C VAL A 59 14.26 -11.35 -0.28
N ASP A 60 15.24 -11.63 -1.14
CA ASP A 60 15.98 -10.62 -1.89
C ASP A 60 15.37 -10.46 -3.29
N MET A 61 14.38 -9.56 -3.39
CA MET A 61 13.73 -9.28 -4.67
C MET A 61 13.14 -7.88 -4.67
N LEU A 62 12.89 -7.37 -5.88
CA LEU A 62 12.21 -6.10 -6.06
C LEU A 62 10.71 -6.28 -5.77
N THR A 63 10.11 -5.26 -5.17
CA THR A 63 8.68 -5.22 -4.91
C THR A 63 8.18 -3.78 -5.01
N ASP A 64 6.91 -3.61 -5.37
CA ASP A 64 6.30 -2.28 -5.50
C ASP A 64 5.81 -1.74 -4.16
N THR A 65 5.45 -2.61 -3.22
CA THR A 65 4.94 -2.19 -1.92
C THR A 65 5.26 -3.21 -0.83
N ILE A 66 5.41 -2.71 0.39
CA ILE A 66 5.53 -3.52 1.61
C ILE A 66 4.66 -2.87 2.68
N SER A 67 3.82 -3.66 3.33
CA SER A 67 2.93 -3.18 4.38
C SER A 67 3.26 -3.83 5.72
N PHE A 68 3.34 -3.02 6.76
CA PHE A 68 3.57 -3.47 8.14
C PHE A 68 2.44 -2.99 9.03
N ASN A 69 1.81 -3.89 9.78
CA ASN A 69 0.94 -3.51 10.88
C ASN A 69 1.74 -3.62 12.17
N LEU A 70 1.95 -2.49 12.85
CA LEU A 70 2.80 -2.38 14.03
C LEU A 70 2.09 -2.82 15.31
N GLU A 71 0.77 -3.03 15.26
CA GLU A 71 -0.02 -3.46 16.41
C GLU A 71 -0.44 -4.93 16.27
N ASP A 72 -0.79 -5.53 17.40
CA ASP A 72 -1.25 -6.91 17.43
C ASP A 72 -2.64 -7.04 16.80
N LYS A 73 -2.94 -8.24 16.33
CA LYS A 73 -4.23 -8.56 15.75
C LYS A 73 -5.34 -8.29 16.77
N GLY A 74 -6.36 -7.55 16.34
CA GLY A 74 -7.48 -7.18 17.21
C GLY A 74 -7.34 -5.80 17.84
N GLU A 75 -6.15 -5.19 17.73
CA GLU A 75 -5.92 -3.81 18.16
C GLU A 75 -6.19 -2.83 17.01
N ALA A 76 -6.24 -1.54 17.33
CA ALA A 76 -6.35 -0.51 16.32
C ALA A 76 -5.16 -0.60 15.36
N ILE A 77 -5.40 -0.40 14.06
CA ILE A 77 -4.34 -0.50 13.06
C ILE A 77 -3.36 0.68 13.20
N ASP A 78 -2.07 0.35 13.29
CA ASP A 78 -0.99 1.32 13.17
C ASP A 78 -0.08 0.78 12.05
N GLY A 79 -0.35 1.22 10.83
CA GLY A 79 0.27 0.66 9.65
C GLY A 79 1.27 1.58 8.96
N GLU A 80 2.34 0.98 8.47
CA GLU A 80 3.28 1.64 7.55
C GLU A 80 3.23 0.95 6.21
N ILE A 81 3.11 1.74 5.14
CA ILE A 81 3.08 1.26 3.77
C ILE A 81 4.23 1.92 3.03
N TYR A 82 5.21 1.12 2.59
CA TYR A 82 6.33 1.60 1.77
C TYR A 82 6.01 1.32 0.31
N ILE A 83 6.19 2.32 -0.55
CA ILE A 83 5.91 2.20 -1.99
C ILE A 83 7.14 2.63 -2.77
N SER A 84 7.62 1.78 -3.68
CA SER A 84 8.69 2.13 -4.61
C SER A 84 8.10 2.87 -5.81
N LEU A 85 8.39 4.17 -5.93
CA LEU A 85 7.92 4.97 -7.07
C LEU A 85 8.48 4.44 -8.39
N LYS A 86 9.71 3.93 -8.40
CA LYS A 86 10.30 3.35 -9.60
C LYS A 86 9.56 2.09 -10.04
N ARG A 87 9.21 1.19 -9.11
CA ARG A 87 8.44 -0.01 -9.45
C ARG A 87 7.05 0.34 -9.92
N VAL A 88 6.39 1.30 -9.29
CA VAL A 88 5.08 1.78 -9.75
C VAL A 88 5.17 2.32 -11.17
N SER A 89 6.19 3.13 -11.47
CA SER A 89 6.41 3.70 -12.81
C SER A 89 6.66 2.60 -13.85
N GLU A 90 7.52 1.62 -13.53
CA GLU A 90 7.82 0.51 -14.44
C GLU A 90 6.59 -0.39 -14.66
N ASN A 91 5.82 -0.66 -13.60
CA ASN A 91 4.59 -1.43 -13.70
C ASN A 91 3.54 -0.72 -14.54
N ALA A 92 3.42 0.61 -14.39
CA ALA A 92 2.51 1.41 -15.20
C ALA A 92 2.83 1.27 -16.69
N LYS A 93 4.10 1.33 -17.05
CA LYS A 93 4.56 1.14 -18.43
C LYS A 93 4.25 -0.28 -18.93
N THR A 94 4.54 -1.29 -18.13
CA THR A 94 4.33 -2.69 -18.48
C THR A 94 2.86 -2.98 -18.74
N PHE A 95 1.96 -2.43 -17.92
CA PHE A 95 0.52 -2.64 -18.03
C PHE A 95 -0.21 -1.58 -18.86
N GLU A 96 0.54 -0.68 -19.52
CA GLU A 96 -0.01 0.40 -20.34
C GLU A 96 -1.04 1.25 -19.61
N GLN A 97 -0.73 1.61 -18.34
CA GLN A 97 -1.56 2.45 -17.49
C GLN A 97 -0.84 3.75 -17.16
N ASP A 98 -1.61 4.77 -16.78
CA ASP A 98 -1.04 6.01 -16.25
C ASP A 98 -0.38 5.72 -14.89
N PHE A 99 0.70 6.46 -14.59
CA PHE A 99 1.37 6.38 -13.29
C PHE A 99 0.38 6.61 -12.13
N ASP A 100 -0.47 7.63 -12.25
CA ASP A 100 -1.45 7.97 -11.24
C ASP A 100 -2.40 6.80 -10.95
N LYS A 101 -2.90 6.16 -12.00
CA LYS A 101 -3.80 5.02 -11.88
C LYS A 101 -3.12 3.82 -11.23
N GLU A 102 -1.88 3.52 -11.63
CA GLU A 102 -1.13 2.40 -11.03
C GLU A 102 -0.79 2.69 -9.57
N CYS A 103 -0.40 3.92 -9.25
CA CYS A 103 -0.10 4.32 -7.87
C CYS A 103 -1.32 4.15 -6.97
N LYS A 104 -2.49 4.58 -7.45
CA LYS A 104 -3.76 4.41 -6.72
C LYS A 104 -4.08 2.94 -6.49
N ARG A 105 -3.89 2.10 -7.51
CA ARG A 105 -4.10 0.65 -7.41
C ARG A 105 -3.20 0.04 -6.33
N VAL A 106 -1.93 0.41 -6.31
CA VAL A 106 -0.96 -0.10 -5.33
C VAL A 106 -1.33 0.34 -3.92
N ILE A 107 -1.78 1.58 -3.75
CA ILE A 107 -2.23 2.07 -2.43
C ILE A 107 -3.42 1.27 -1.91
N ILE A 108 -4.45 1.07 -2.75
CA ILE A 108 -5.63 0.28 -2.38
C ILE A 108 -5.23 -1.15 -2.00
N HIS A 109 -4.41 -1.78 -2.83
CA HIS A 109 -3.90 -3.13 -2.61
C HIS A 109 -3.17 -3.23 -1.27
N SER A 110 -2.34 -2.24 -0.95
CA SER A 110 -1.55 -2.21 0.28
C SER A 110 -2.43 -2.07 1.53
N VAL A 111 -3.46 -1.23 1.47
CA VAL A 111 -4.40 -1.08 2.59
C VAL A 111 -5.17 -2.39 2.81
N LEU A 112 -5.60 -3.05 1.75
CA LEU A 112 -6.28 -4.34 1.85
C LEU A 112 -5.38 -5.42 2.46
N HIS A 113 -4.09 -5.42 2.14
CA HIS A 113 -3.12 -6.32 2.79
C HIS A 113 -3.05 -6.07 4.30
N LEU A 114 -3.07 -4.82 4.73
CA LEU A 114 -3.10 -4.49 6.17
C LEU A 114 -4.33 -5.06 6.87
N LEU A 115 -5.44 -5.17 6.15
CA LEU A 115 -6.69 -5.73 6.67
C LEU A 115 -6.71 -7.26 6.64
N GLY A 116 -5.64 -7.89 6.17
CA GLY A 116 -5.52 -9.35 6.15
C GLY A 116 -5.92 -10.03 4.85
N PHE A 117 -6.25 -9.26 3.81
CA PHE A 117 -6.51 -9.85 2.50
C PHE A 117 -5.19 -10.23 1.82
N ASP A 118 -5.14 -11.42 1.24
CA ASP A 118 -3.95 -11.96 0.61
C ASP A 118 -4.33 -12.43 -0.80
N ASP A 119 -3.32 -12.62 -1.65
CA ASP A 119 -3.51 -13.04 -3.03
C ASP A 119 -2.75 -14.34 -3.36
N GLN A 120 -2.46 -15.16 -2.35
CA GLN A 120 -1.69 -16.41 -2.54
C GLN A 120 -2.49 -17.51 -3.21
N THR A 121 -3.82 -17.55 -3.03
CA THR A 121 -4.70 -18.51 -3.70
C THR A 121 -5.48 -17.83 -4.83
N SER A 122 -6.02 -18.63 -5.76
CA SER A 122 -6.85 -18.10 -6.85
C SER A 122 -8.10 -17.40 -6.33
N GLU A 123 -8.71 -17.95 -5.27
CA GLU A 123 -9.88 -17.37 -4.64
C GLU A 123 -9.55 -16.03 -3.99
N GLU A 124 -8.43 -15.96 -3.26
CA GLU A 124 -7.96 -14.74 -2.63
C GLU A 124 -7.61 -13.68 -3.67
N LYS A 125 -6.96 -14.06 -4.77
CA LYS A 125 -6.66 -13.14 -5.88
C LYS A 125 -7.92 -12.56 -6.49
N THR A 126 -8.93 -13.37 -6.72
CA THR A 126 -10.21 -12.91 -7.27
C THR A 126 -10.86 -11.90 -6.34
N LYS A 127 -10.91 -12.21 -5.04
CA LYS A 127 -11.48 -11.33 -4.03
C LYS A 127 -10.69 -10.02 -3.94
N MET A 128 -9.36 -10.09 -3.95
CA MET A 128 -8.50 -8.91 -3.91
C MET A 128 -8.73 -8.02 -5.12
N THR A 129 -8.83 -8.60 -6.33
CA THR A 129 -9.09 -7.85 -7.56
C THR A 129 -10.44 -7.14 -7.50
N GLN A 130 -11.47 -7.78 -6.98
CA GLN A 130 -12.79 -7.16 -6.80
C GLN A 130 -12.73 -5.98 -5.84
N LEU A 131 -11.98 -6.11 -4.75
CA LEU A 131 -11.82 -5.05 -3.75
C LEU A 131 -10.98 -3.89 -4.27
N GLU A 132 -10.01 -4.15 -5.15
CA GLU A 132 -9.19 -3.10 -5.76
C GLU A 132 -10.00 -2.19 -6.69
N ASP A 133 -11.16 -2.61 -7.16
CA ASP A 133 -12.08 -1.78 -7.94
C ASP A 133 -12.84 -0.78 -7.07
N TYR A 134 -12.55 -0.77 -5.81
CA TYR A 134 -13.13 0.11 -4.80
C TYR A 134 -12.88 1.60 -5.09
#